data_17c3226b3ec717cb73656a197f21c066
#
_entry.id   17c3226b3ec717cb73656a197f21c066
#
_cell.length_a   1.000
_cell.length_b   1.000
_cell.length_c   1.000
_cell.angle_alpha   90.00
_cell.angle_beta   90.00
_cell.angle_gamma   90.00
#
_symmetry.space_group_name_H-M   'P 1'
#
loop_
_entity.id
_entity.type
_entity.pdbx_description
1 polymer ?
#
loop_
_entity_poly.entity_id
_entity_poly.type
_entity_poly.pdbx_seq_one_letter_code
_entity_poly.pdbx_strand_id
1 'polypeptide(L)'
;ISDGGIQEEISQGAGRLAGHLGLDNLIMFYDSNDIQLSTATDAVTSEDVAKKYEAWHWKVITIDGNDPDAIRTALTEAKAVTGQPTLIIGKTIMGKGARKADDSSYERNCATHGAPLGGDAYINTIKNLGGDPTNPF
;
A
#
# COMPACT_ATOMS: atom_id res chain seq x y z
N ILE A 1 5.27 -3.83 -1.22
CA ILE A 1 6.13 -2.96 -0.43
C ILE A 1 5.26 -1.86 0.21
N SER A 2 5.64 -1.34 1.38
CA SER A 2 4.93 -0.29 2.12
C SER A 2 5.59 1.08 1.95
N ASP A 3 4.94 2.14 2.49
CA ASP A 3 5.47 3.51 2.49
C ASP A 3 6.87 3.61 3.12
N GLY A 4 7.11 2.96 4.26
CA GLY A 4 8.45 2.92 4.86
C GLY A 4 9.43 2.11 4.02
N GLY A 5 9.01 0.92 3.56
CA GLY A 5 9.87 0.02 2.81
C GLY A 5 10.36 0.58 1.48
N ILE A 6 9.56 1.40 0.78
CA ILE A 6 9.94 1.98 -0.51
C ILE A 6 10.98 3.11 -0.36
N GLN A 7 11.11 3.67 0.84
CA GLN A 7 12.09 4.71 1.16
C GLN A 7 13.47 4.13 1.53
N GLU A 8 13.55 2.83 1.84
CA GLU A 8 14.82 2.18 2.20
C GLU A 8 15.80 2.20 1.05
N GLU A 9 17.07 2.56 1.32
CA GLU A 9 18.14 2.66 0.32
C GLU A 9 18.36 1.34 -0.44
N ILE A 10 18.20 0.20 0.26
CA ILE A 10 18.33 -1.11 -0.39
C ILE A 10 17.20 -1.37 -1.39
N SER A 11 15.98 -0.94 -1.09
CA SER A 11 14.83 -1.05 -1.99
C SER A 11 15.04 -0.18 -3.24
N GLN A 12 15.55 1.02 -3.05
CA GLN A 12 15.86 1.95 -4.15
C GLN A 12 17.00 1.43 -5.02
N GLY A 13 18.08 0.93 -4.41
CA GLY A 13 19.18 0.31 -5.13
C GLY A 13 18.74 -0.89 -5.96
N ALA A 14 17.94 -1.78 -5.37
CA ALA A 14 17.39 -2.94 -6.06
C ALA A 14 16.42 -2.52 -7.19
N GLY A 15 15.55 -1.53 -6.93
CA GLY A 15 14.62 -1.01 -7.94
C GLY A 15 15.33 -0.43 -9.16
N ARG A 16 16.35 0.38 -8.94
CA ARG A 16 17.17 0.93 -10.03
C ARG A 16 17.89 -0.16 -10.84
N LEU A 17 18.43 -1.17 -10.17
CA LEU A 17 19.10 -2.28 -10.83
C LEU A 17 18.10 -3.14 -11.64
N ALA A 18 16.93 -3.42 -11.08
CA ALA A 18 15.88 -4.17 -11.77
C ALA A 18 15.43 -3.49 -13.07
N GLY A 19 15.25 -2.17 -13.05
CA GLY A 19 14.93 -1.40 -14.25
C GLY A 19 16.06 -1.44 -15.28
N HIS A 20 17.32 -1.29 -14.86
CA HIS A 20 18.49 -1.39 -15.74
C HIS A 20 18.60 -2.75 -16.42
N LEU A 21 18.31 -3.82 -15.68
CA LEU A 21 18.35 -5.20 -16.20
C LEU A 21 17.10 -5.58 -17.00
N GLY A 22 16.07 -4.74 -17.03
CA GLY A 22 14.82 -5.01 -17.76
C GLY A 22 14.06 -6.22 -17.24
N LEU A 23 13.99 -6.42 -15.90
CA LEU A 23 13.39 -7.61 -15.29
C LEU A 23 11.86 -7.59 -15.42
N ASP A 24 11.36 -7.96 -16.57
CA ASP A 24 9.93 -7.93 -16.91
C ASP A 24 9.06 -8.94 -16.17
N ASN A 25 9.65 -9.93 -15.54
CA ASN A 25 8.98 -10.87 -14.65
C ASN A 25 8.84 -10.33 -13.21
N LEU A 26 9.39 -9.15 -12.90
CA LEU A 26 9.24 -8.50 -11.60
C LEU A 26 8.05 -7.54 -11.60
N ILE A 27 7.04 -7.87 -10.79
CA ILE A 27 5.89 -7.01 -10.52
C ILE A 27 5.91 -6.67 -9.04
N MET A 28 5.98 -5.38 -8.72
CA MET A 28 5.96 -4.90 -7.35
C MET A 28 4.67 -4.12 -7.09
N PHE A 29 3.94 -4.47 -6.03
CA PHE A 29 2.81 -3.71 -5.54
C PHE A 29 3.27 -2.80 -4.39
N TYR A 30 3.07 -1.50 -4.53
CA TYR A 30 3.32 -0.51 -3.50
C TYR A 30 1.99 -0.14 -2.83
N ASP A 31 1.84 -0.52 -1.57
CA ASP A 31 0.74 -0.10 -0.70
C ASP A 31 0.99 1.33 -0.21
N SER A 32 0.44 2.28 -0.96
CA SER A 32 0.62 3.72 -0.75
C SER A 32 -0.55 4.29 0.05
N ASN A 33 -0.42 4.28 1.36
CA ASN A 33 -1.46 4.74 2.28
C ASN A 33 -1.12 6.04 3.03
N ASP A 34 0.04 6.62 2.71
CA ASP A 34 0.56 7.87 3.23
C ASP A 34 0.90 7.86 4.74
N ILE A 35 0.96 6.66 5.35
CA ILE A 35 1.25 6.46 6.78
C ILE A 35 2.43 5.49 6.94
N GLN A 36 3.35 5.84 7.79
CA GLN A 36 4.43 4.98 8.23
C GLN A 36 4.43 4.86 9.77
N LEU A 37 5.37 4.10 10.34
CA LEU A 37 5.34 3.69 11.75
C LEU A 37 5.07 4.84 12.74
N SER A 38 5.64 6.00 12.53
CA SER A 38 5.59 7.10 13.51
C SER A 38 4.93 8.37 13.00
N THR A 39 4.68 8.49 11.69
CA THR A 39 4.19 9.75 11.10
C THR A 39 3.59 9.53 9.70
N ALA A 40 3.00 10.58 9.12
CA ALA A 40 2.65 10.62 7.71
C ALA A 40 3.92 10.72 6.83
N THR A 41 3.85 10.20 5.61
CA THR A 41 5.01 10.15 4.70
C THR A 41 5.50 11.53 4.29
N ASP A 42 4.61 12.51 4.13
CA ASP A 42 4.93 13.89 3.75
C ASP A 42 5.78 14.65 4.79
N ALA A 43 5.83 14.14 6.03
CA ALA A 43 6.71 14.68 7.06
C ALA A 43 8.20 14.31 6.85
N VAL A 44 8.49 13.30 6.05
CA VAL A 44 9.86 12.76 5.88
C VAL A 44 10.32 12.71 4.42
N THR A 45 9.41 12.73 3.45
CA THR A 45 9.76 12.70 2.03
C THR A 45 8.83 13.56 1.20
N SER A 46 9.38 14.18 0.15
CA SER A 46 8.64 14.91 -0.88
C SER A 46 8.80 14.25 -2.26
N GLU A 47 9.26 13.00 -2.31
CA GLU A 47 9.52 12.31 -3.56
C GLU A 47 8.25 11.94 -4.31
N ASP A 48 8.28 12.14 -5.64
CA ASP A 48 7.31 11.54 -6.55
C ASP A 48 7.78 10.12 -6.92
N VAL A 49 7.25 9.13 -6.21
CA VAL A 49 7.65 7.72 -6.39
C VAL A 49 7.35 7.25 -7.81
N ALA A 50 6.25 7.67 -8.42
CA ALA A 50 5.91 7.28 -9.78
C ALA A 50 6.99 7.74 -10.75
N LYS A 51 7.31 9.03 -10.76
CA LYS A 51 8.36 9.58 -11.63
C LYS A 51 9.74 9.01 -11.36
N LYS A 52 10.05 8.73 -10.09
CA LYS A 52 11.32 8.10 -9.72
C LYS A 52 11.49 6.72 -10.35
N TYR A 53 10.47 5.87 -10.26
CA TYR A 53 10.50 4.54 -10.87
C TYR A 53 10.43 4.59 -12.40
N GLU A 54 9.65 5.51 -12.99
CA GLU A 54 9.67 5.75 -14.44
C GLU A 54 11.07 6.13 -14.93
N ALA A 55 11.78 7.00 -14.20
CA ALA A 55 13.17 7.37 -14.52
C ALA A 55 14.13 6.17 -14.42
N TRP A 56 13.82 5.15 -13.62
CA TRP A 56 14.55 3.89 -13.54
C TRP A 56 14.10 2.85 -14.57
N HIS A 57 13.29 3.25 -15.55
CA HIS A 57 12.80 2.38 -16.62
C HIS A 57 11.82 1.30 -16.15
N TRP A 58 10.96 1.62 -15.18
CA TRP A 58 9.84 0.80 -14.79
C TRP A 58 8.56 1.26 -15.51
N LYS A 59 7.70 0.32 -15.86
CA LYS A 59 6.28 0.61 -16.13
C LYS A 59 5.61 0.92 -14.80
N VAL A 60 4.92 2.08 -14.70
CA VAL A 60 4.18 2.47 -13.48
C VAL A 60 2.69 2.49 -13.78
N ILE A 61 1.90 1.90 -12.89
CA ILE A 61 0.43 1.84 -12.95
C ILE A 61 -0.10 2.31 -11.59
N THR A 62 -0.90 3.38 -11.55
CA THR A 62 -1.51 3.87 -10.30
C THR A 62 -3.00 3.55 -10.29
N ILE A 63 -3.48 2.96 -9.18
CA ILE A 63 -4.86 2.49 -9.03
C ILE A 63 -5.43 2.84 -7.64
N ASP A 64 -6.74 2.71 -7.49
CA ASP A 64 -7.35 2.51 -6.17
C ASP A 64 -6.96 1.11 -5.67
N GLY A 65 -6.08 1.06 -4.67
CA GLY A 65 -5.58 -0.19 -4.08
C GLY A 65 -6.59 -0.88 -3.16
N ASN A 66 -7.76 -0.30 -2.94
CA ASN A 66 -8.87 -0.92 -2.24
C ASN A 66 -9.97 -1.46 -3.18
N ASP A 67 -9.82 -1.28 -4.50
CA ASP A 67 -10.73 -1.84 -5.51
C ASP A 67 -10.16 -3.16 -6.07
N PRO A 68 -10.81 -4.32 -5.80
CA PRO A 68 -10.36 -5.61 -6.30
C PRO A 68 -10.32 -5.73 -7.83
N ASP A 69 -11.20 -5.04 -8.54
CA ASP A 69 -11.27 -5.10 -9.98
C ASP A 69 -10.16 -4.26 -10.63
N ALA A 70 -9.86 -3.10 -10.04
CA ALA A 70 -8.69 -2.30 -10.42
C ALA A 70 -7.38 -3.09 -10.21
N ILE A 71 -7.26 -3.81 -9.09
CA ILE A 71 -6.09 -4.66 -8.80
C ILE A 71 -5.96 -5.77 -9.85
N ARG A 72 -7.05 -6.50 -10.18
CA ARG A 72 -7.02 -7.56 -11.19
C ARG A 72 -6.62 -7.04 -12.56
N THR A 73 -7.16 -5.87 -12.94
CA THR A 73 -6.85 -5.22 -14.21
C THR A 73 -5.37 -4.83 -14.27
N ALA A 74 -4.85 -4.18 -13.24
CA ALA A 74 -3.44 -3.78 -13.17
C ALA A 74 -2.49 -4.98 -13.19
N LEU A 75 -2.81 -6.07 -12.50
CA LEU A 75 -2.01 -7.29 -12.52
C LEU A 75 -2.02 -7.96 -13.92
N THR A 76 -3.15 -7.90 -14.62
CA THR A 76 -3.25 -8.42 -15.99
C THR A 76 -2.41 -7.59 -16.95
N GLU A 77 -2.47 -6.25 -16.85
CA GLU A 77 -1.62 -5.35 -17.64
C GLU A 77 -0.13 -5.59 -17.32
N ALA A 78 0.23 -5.66 -16.04
CA ALA A 78 1.61 -5.86 -15.60
C ALA A 78 2.23 -7.16 -16.14
N LYS A 79 1.45 -8.24 -16.19
CA LYS A 79 1.91 -9.54 -16.76
C LYS A 79 2.14 -9.50 -18.26
N ALA A 80 1.59 -8.55 -18.97
CA ALA A 80 1.77 -8.39 -20.41
C ALA A 80 2.96 -7.48 -20.77
N VAL A 81 3.55 -6.78 -19.79
CA VAL A 81 4.71 -5.92 -19.99
C VAL A 81 5.94 -6.76 -20.28
N THR A 82 6.75 -6.34 -21.25
CA THR A 82 8.02 -6.98 -21.62
C THR A 82 9.16 -5.97 -21.59
N GLY A 83 10.36 -6.43 -21.24
CA GLY A 83 11.58 -5.64 -21.27
C GLY A 83 11.74 -4.61 -20.15
N GLN A 84 10.81 -4.54 -19.21
CA GLN A 84 10.90 -3.66 -18.05
C GLN A 84 10.04 -4.20 -16.88
N PRO A 85 10.45 -3.99 -15.62
CA PRO A 85 9.65 -4.35 -14.46
C PRO A 85 8.43 -3.43 -14.31
N THR A 86 7.43 -3.87 -13.55
CA THR A 86 6.21 -3.08 -13.31
C THR A 86 6.05 -2.75 -11.83
N LEU A 87 5.81 -1.46 -11.53
CA LEU A 87 5.36 -0.97 -10.24
C LEU A 87 3.87 -0.66 -10.31
N ILE A 88 3.06 -1.32 -9.48
CA ILE A 88 1.66 -0.98 -9.26
C ILE A 88 1.58 -0.16 -7.96
N ILE A 89 1.21 1.11 -8.07
CA ILE A 89 0.97 2.00 -6.92
C ILE A 89 -0.51 1.90 -6.56
N GLY A 90 -0.82 1.12 -5.54
CA GLY A 90 -2.17 1.02 -4.98
C GLY A 90 -2.38 2.08 -3.91
N LYS A 91 -3.20 3.09 -4.20
CA LYS A 91 -3.61 4.05 -3.18
C LYS A 91 -4.62 3.40 -2.25
N THR A 92 -4.25 3.25 -0.99
CA THR A 92 -5.06 2.57 0.03
C THR A 92 -5.34 3.47 1.23
N ILE A 93 -6.14 2.96 2.15
CA ILE A 93 -6.47 3.64 3.41
C ILE A 93 -5.89 2.84 4.56
N MET A 94 -4.92 3.41 5.30
CA MET A 94 -4.41 2.81 6.52
C MET A 94 -5.56 2.54 7.49
N GLY A 95 -5.68 1.28 7.95
CA GLY A 95 -6.72 0.87 8.86
C GLY A 95 -8.13 1.00 8.29
N LYS A 96 -8.32 0.72 6.99
CA LYS A 96 -9.64 0.82 6.33
C LYS A 96 -10.72 0.09 7.12
N GLY A 97 -11.80 0.80 7.45
CA GLY A 97 -12.91 0.29 8.23
C GLY A 97 -12.68 0.24 9.74
N ALA A 98 -11.47 0.58 10.22
CA ALA A 98 -11.20 0.58 11.66
C ALA A 98 -12.02 1.65 12.41
N ARG A 99 -12.53 1.25 13.59
CA ARG A 99 -13.31 2.09 14.50
C ARG A 99 -12.65 2.18 15.87
N LYS A 100 -12.83 3.31 16.54
CA LYS A 100 -12.45 3.49 17.94
C LYS A 100 -13.52 2.90 18.87
N ALA A 101 -13.23 2.92 20.19
CA ALA A 101 -14.19 2.47 21.21
C ALA A 101 -15.48 3.31 21.23
N ASP A 102 -15.41 4.59 20.87
CA ASP A 102 -16.56 5.52 20.74
C ASP A 102 -17.26 5.42 19.36
N ASP A 103 -16.92 4.42 18.56
CA ASP A 103 -17.41 4.18 17.19
C ASP A 103 -17.04 5.26 16.16
N SER A 104 -16.18 6.21 16.49
CA SER A 104 -15.62 7.15 15.51
C SER A 104 -14.59 6.44 14.60
N SER A 105 -14.32 7.02 13.41
CA SER A 105 -13.33 6.46 12.48
C SER A 105 -11.93 6.44 13.09
N TYR A 106 -11.21 5.34 12.85
CA TYR A 106 -9.80 5.20 13.22
C TYR A 106 -8.89 5.05 11.99
N GLU A 107 -9.45 5.29 10.79
CA GLU A 107 -8.70 5.28 9.55
C GLU A 107 -7.66 6.40 9.50
N ARG A 108 -6.61 6.21 8.69
CA ARG A 108 -5.54 7.20 8.45
C ARG A 108 -4.85 7.69 9.72
N ASN A 109 -4.81 6.87 10.76
CA ASN A 109 -4.20 7.22 12.03
C ASN A 109 -2.94 6.38 12.27
N CYS A 110 -1.79 7.04 12.51
CA CYS A 110 -0.52 6.37 12.80
C CYS A 110 -0.64 5.40 13.99
N ALA A 111 -1.52 5.67 14.95
CA ALA A 111 -1.73 4.79 16.10
C ALA A 111 -2.32 3.41 15.75
N THR A 112 -2.89 3.24 14.54
CA THR A 112 -3.33 1.92 14.06
C THR A 112 -2.21 1.11 13.43
N HIS A 113 -1.05 1.72 13.17
CA HIS A 113 0.08 1.05 12.54
C HIS A 113 0.78 0.14 13.55
N GLY A 114 0.60 -1.16 13.36
CA GLY A 114 1.22 -2.18 14.23
C GLY A 114 0.59 -2.34 15.62
N ALA A 115 -0.46 -1.60 15.96
CA ALA A 115 -1.17 -1.74 17.22
C ALA A 115 -2.45 -2.58 17.04
N PRO A 116 -2.70 -3.61 17.88
CA PRO A 116 -3.91 -4.40 17.81
C PRO A 116 -5.12 -3.58 18.28
N LEU A 117 -6.26 -3.78 17.64
CA LEU A 117 -7.53 -3.28 18.13
C LEU A 117 -8.02 -4.19 19.27
N GLY A 118 -8.47 -3.62 20.39
CA GLY A 118 -9.00 -4.37 21.53
C GLY A 118 -10.32 -3.83 22.04
N GLY A 119 -11.02 -4.62 22.86
CA GLY A 119 -12.29 -4.22 23.50
C GLY A 119 -13.34 -3.74 22.48
N ASP A 120 -14.00 -2.61 22.79
CA ASP A 120 -15.07 -2.06 21.97
C ASP A 120 -14.59 -1.62 20.57
N ALA A 121 -13.35 -1.17 20.42
CA ALA A 121 -12.78 -0.82 19.13
C ALA A 121 -12.73 -2.03 18.18
N TYR A 122 -12.36 -3.21 18.67
CA TYR A 122 -12.40 -4.45 17.92
C TYR A 122 -13.84 -4.81 17.50
N ILE A 123 -14.79 -4.78 18.45
CA ILE A 123 -16.20 -5.10 18.23
C ILE A 123 -16.80 -4.15 17.17
N ASN A 124 -16.57 -2.85 17.32
CA ASN A 124 -17.07 -1.83 16.41
C ASN A 124 -16.48 -2.00 15.00
N THR A 125 -15.20 -2.31 14.91
CA THR A 125 -14.53 -2.56 13.62
C THR A 125 -15.10 -3.78 12.91
N ILE A 126 -15.27 -4.91 13.59
CA ILE A 126 -15.87 -6.11 13.00
C ILE A 126 -17.27 -5.83 12.47
N LYS A 127 -18.11 -5.15 13.25
CA LYS A 127 -19.47 -4.74 12.82
C LYS A 127 -19.44 -3.81 11.62
N ASN A 128 -18.56 -2.81 11.63
CA ASN A 128 -18.42 -1.87 10.51
C ASN A 128 -17.99 -2.55 9.21
N LEU A 129 -17.21 -3.63 9.31
CA LEU A 129 -16.80 -4.46 8.17
C LEU A 129 -17.85 -5.51 7.76
N GLY A 130 -19.01 -5.54 8.42
CA GLY A 130 -20.11 -6.47 8.11
C GLY A 130 -19.93 -7.86 8.72
N GLY A 131 -18.99 -8.03 9.64
CA GLY A 131 -18.75 -9.29 10.36
C GLY A 131 -19.56 -9.41 11.66
N ASP A 132 -19.54 -10.61 12.24
CA ASP A 132 -20.12 -10.90 13.56
C ASP A 132 -19.00 -10.99 14.60
N PRO A 133 -18.92 -10.05 15.58
CA PRO A 133 -17.88 -10.08 16.58
C PRO A 133 -17.95 -11.28 17.54
N THR A 134 -19.10 -12.00 17.59
CA THR A 134 -19.24 -13.23 18.37
C THR A 134 -18.77 -14.48 17.62
N ASN A 135 -18.63 -14.37 16.29
CA ASN A 135 -18.14 -15.43 15.41
C ASN A 135 -17.26 -14.81 14.30
N PRO A 136 -16.06 -14.31 14.65
CA PRO A 136 -15.21 -13.52 13.76
C PRO A 136 -14.48 -14.34 12.68
N PHE A 137 -14.59 -15.70 12.69
CA PHE A 137 -13.93 -16.62 11.74
C PHE A 137 -14.91 -17.54 11.05
#